data_c498d9fa77f8dabdf86adeb49dacf6ea
#
_entry.id   c498d9fa77f8dabdf86adeb49dacf6ea
#
_cell.length_a   1.000
_cell.length_b   1.000
_cell.length_c   1.000
_cell.angle_alpha   90.00
_cell.angle_beta   90.00
_cell.angle_gamma   90.00
#
_symmetry.space_group_name_H-M   'P 1'
#
loop_
_entity.id
_entity.type
_entity.pdbx_description
1 polymer ?
#
loop_
_entity_poly.entity_id
_entity_poly.type
_entity_poly.pdbx_seq_one_letter_code
_entity_poly.pdbx_strand_id
1 'polypeptide(L)'
;MVPSIGPKVAQRVIDLGYYSLQEIQNENGADLINRLEALYGYWDDPCVEDSLRCIVHYAKHPDSEKSWFDFTKERKRYRQEYGYPMDRPKLAWHEVKK
;
A
#
# COMPACT_ATOMS: atom_id res chain seq x y z
N MET A 1 -4.23 -13.94 -9.25
CA MET A 1 -3.38 -12.74 -9.15
C MET A 1 -4.22 -11.47 -9.19
N VAL A 2 -3.89 -10.49 -8.39
CA VAL A 2 -4.63 -9.24 -8.34
C VAL A 2 -4.34 -8.42 -9.60
N PRO A 3 -5.39 -7.97 -10.32
CA PRO A 3 -5.19 -7.15 -11.51
C PRO A 3 -4.42 -5.87 -11.20
N SER A 4 -3.61 -5.43 -12.14
CA SER A 4 -2.82 -4.18 -12.09
C SER A 4 -1.75 -4.11 -11.01
N ILE A 5 -1.51 -5.20 -10.29
CA ILE A 5 -0.48 -5.23 -9.25
C ILE A 5 0.75 -5.95 -9.77
N GLY A 6 1.88 -5.24 -9.78
CA GLY A 6 3.13 -5.79 -10.27
C GLY A 6 3.94 -6.51 -9.19
N PRO A 7 5.05 -7.13 -9.59
CA PRO A 7 5.89 -7.90 -8.66
C PRO A 7 6.52 -7.06 -7.55
N LYS A 8 6.77 -5.78 -7.78
CA LYS A 8 7.35 -4.92 -6.74
C LYS A 8 6.39 -4.72 -5.57
N VAL A 9 5.10 -4.54 -5.86
CA VAL A 9 4.10 -4.38 -4.81
C VAL A 9 3.85 -5.72 -4.13
N ALA A 10 3.84 -6.80 -4.89
CA ALA A 10 3.69 -8.14 -4.31
C ALA A 10 4.81 -8.43 -3.31
N GLN A 11 6.03 -8.02 -3.62
CA GLN A 11 7.15 -8.21 -2.70
C GLN A 11 6.94 -7.43 -1.40
N ARG A 12 6.36 -6.24 -1.48
CA ARG A 12 6.09 -5.44 -0.29
C ARG A 12 5.09 -6.14 0.64
N VAL A 13 4.10 -6.79 0.07
CA VAL A 13 3.13 -7.56 0.85
C VAL A 13 3.83 -8.70 1.58
N ILE A 14 4.73 -9.39 0.89
CA ILE A 14 5.51 -10.46 1.48
C ILE A 14 6.43 -9.93 2.60
N ASP A 15 7.06 -8.78 2.36
CA ASP A 15 7.93 -8.14 3.36
C ASP A 15 7.17 -7.80 4.64
N LEU A 16 5.87 -7.52 4.52
CA LEU A 16 5.01 -7.26 5.67
C LEU A 16 4.56 -8.53 6.39
N GLY A 17 4.85 -9.71 5.81
CA GLY A 17 4.55 -10.98 6.44
C GLY A 17 3.28 -11.65 5.94
N TYR A 18 2.71 -11.18 4.85
CA TYR A 18 1.48 -11.75 4.30
C TYR A 18 1.78 -12.59 3.07
N TYR A 19 1.29 -13.81 3.08
CA TYR A 19 1.54 -14.77 1.99
C TYR A 19 0.28 -15.17 1.24
N SER A 20 -0.89 -14.64 1.65
CA SER A 20 -2.14 -14.92 0.97
C SER A 20 -3.07 -13.72 1.08
N LEU A 21 -4.01 -13.63 0.15
CA LEU A 21 -5.03 -12.57 0.18
C LEU A 21 -5.94 -12.71 1.39
N GLN A 22 -6.16 -13.94 1.85
CA GLN A 22 -7.00 -14.19 3.00
C GLN A 22 -6.42 -13.52 4.25
N GLU A 23 -5.10 -13.52 4.37
CA GLU A 23 -4.43 -12.91 5.52
C GLU A 23 -4.57 -11.39 5.55
N ILE A 24 -4.70 -10.77 4.37
CA ILE A 24 -4.68 -9.31 4.26
C ILE A 24 -6.09 -8.70 4.17
N GLN A 25 -7.13 -9.53 4.04
CA GLN A 25 -8.47 -9.03 3.76
C GLN A 25 -9.06 -8.13 4.84
N ASN A 26 -8.59 -8.25 6.07
CA ASN A 26 -9.08 -7.42 7.18
C ASN A 26 -8.15 -6.26 7.51
N GLU A 27 -7.13 -6.04 6.70
CA GLU A 27 -6.17 -4.96 6.91
C GLU A 27 -6.65 -3.66 6.27
N ASN A 28 -5.93 -2.59 6.53
CA ASN A 28 -6.22 -1.26 6.00
C ASN A 28 -5.01 -0.82 5.19
N GLY A 29 -5.24 -0.38 3.95
CA GLY A 29 -4.15 0.00 3.05
C GLY A 29 -3.25 1.10 3.61
N ALA A 30 -3.85 2.10 4.28
CA ALA A 30 -3.07 3.18 4.87
C ALA A 30 -2.18 2.66 5.99
N ASP A 31 -2.69 1.75 6.80
CA ASP A 31 -1.92 1.15 7.89
C ASP A 31 -0.79 0.28 7.35
N LEU A 32 -1.07 -0.45 6.28
CA LEU A 32 -0.05 -1.30 5.66
C LEU A 32 1.12 -0.47 5.15
N ILE A 33 0.85 0.65 4.46
CA ILE A 33 1.94 1.48 3.96
C ILE A 33 2.70 2.14 5.11
N ASN A 34 1.99 2.53 6.18
CA ASN A 34 2.67 3.11 7.33
C ASN A 34 3.66 2.12 7.95
N ARG A 35 3.25 0.87 8.08
CA ARG A 35 4.11 -0.18 8.61
C ARG A 35 5.26 -0.49 7.68
N LEU A 36 5.00 -0.48 6.39
CA LEU A 36 6.01 -0.75 5.38
C LEU A 36 7.11 0.32 5.40
N GLU A 37 6.69 1.58 5.47
CA GLU A 37 7.65 2.70 5.51
C GLU A 37 8.50 2.65 6.77
N ALA A 38 7.89 2.27 7.90
CA ALA A 38 8.65 2.10 9.14
C ALA A 38 9.67 0.97 9.00
N LEU A 39 9.29 -0.10 8.32
CA LEU A 39 10.17 -1.25 8.09
C LEU A 39 11.35 -0.89 7.19
N TYR A 40 11.08 -0.16 6.12
CA TYR A 40 12.09 0.19 5.13
C TYR A 40 12.98 1.37 5.54
N GLY A 41 12.46 2.25 6.41
CA GLY A 41 13.19 3.44 6.82
C GLY A 41 13.12 4.59 5.83
N TYR A 42 12.21 4.52 4.86
CA TYR A 42 11.96 5.60 3.90
C TYR A 42 10.50 5.55 3.47
N TRP A 43 9.96 6.71 3.03
CA TRP A 43 8.58 6.71 2.54
C TRP A 43 8.56 6.30 1.07
N ASP A 44 7.55 5.53 0.71
CA ASP A 44 7.44 4.92 -0.60
C ASP A 44 6.62 5.80 -1.55
N ASP A 45 6.69 5.48 -2.83
CA ASP A 45 5.89 6.12 -3.87
C ASP A 45 4.40 6.05 -3.47
N PRO A 46 3.67 7.18 -3.54
CA PRO A 46 2.25 7.16 -3.20
C PRO A 46 1.43 6.13 -3.97
N CYS A 47 1.85 5.78 -5.18
CA CYS A 47 1.17 4.76 -5.97
C CYS A 47 1.21 3.39 -5.28
N VAL A 48 2.20 3.15 -4.43
CA VAL A 48 2.28 1.89 -3.68
C VAL A 48 1.14 1.82 -2.66
N GLU A 49 0.83 2.95 -2.00
CA GLU A 49 -0.31 2.97 -1.08
C GLU A 49 -1.62 2.68 -1.83
N ASP A 50 -1.78 3.29 -3.01
CA ASP A 50 -2.96 3.03 -3.84
C ASP A 50 -3.06 1.55 -4.19
N SER A 51 -1.93 0.94 -4.52
CA SER A 51 -1.87 -0.48 -4.84
C SER A 51 -2.20 -1.36 -3.64
N LEU A 52 -1.73 -0.99 -2.46
CA LEU A 52 -2.05 -1.74 -1.24
C LEU A 52 -3.54 -1.64 -0.91
N ARG A 53 -4.14 -0.47 -1.10
CA ARG A 53 -5.58 -0.30 -0.92
C ARG A 53 -6.35 -1.18 -1.90
N CYS A 54 -5.85 -1.28 -3.14
CA CYS A 54 -6.46 -2.11 -4.16
C CYS A 54 -6.38 -3.59 -3.77
N ILE A 55 -5.25 -4.04 -3.25
CA ILE A 55 -5.06 -5.43 -2.85
C ILE A 55 -6.03 -5.80 -1.72
N VAL A 56 -6.16 -4.94 -0.71
CA VAL A 56 -7.10 -5.18 0.40
C VAL A 56 -8.52 -5.26 -0.12
N HIS A 57 -8.88 -4.35 -1.02
CA HIS A 57 -10.22 -4.36 -1.61
C HIS A 57 -10.47 -5.65 -2.39
N TYR A 58 -9.50 -6.05 -3.19
CA TYR A 58 -9.60 -7.28 -3.98
C TYR A 58 -9.73 -8.51 -3.08
N ALA A 59 -9.02 -8.52 -1.95
CA ALA A 59 -9.10 -9.64 -1.02
C ALA A 59 -10.51 -9.81 -0.45
N LYS A 60 -11.24 -8.69 -0.27
CA LYS A 60 -12.63 -8.73 0.19
C LYS A 60 -13.62 -8.95 -0.95
N HIS A 61 -13.27 -8.51 -2.13
CA HIS A 61 -14.15 -8.52 -3.31
C HIS A 61 -13.40 -9.10 -4.51
N PRO A 62 -13.23 -10.44 -4.57
CA PRO A 62 -12.42 -11.07 -5.62
C PRO A 62 -12.90 -10.80 -7.04
N ASP A 63 -14.16 -10.42 -7.20
CA ASP A 63 -14.73 -10.12 -8.51
C ASP A 63 -14.55 -8.67 -8.93
N SER A 64 -13.87 -7.87 -8.10
CA SER A 64 -13.66 -6.46 -8.38
C SER A 64 -12.78 -6.28 -9.61
N GLU A 65 -13.16 -5.31 -10.45
CA GLU A 65 -12.38 -4.95 -11.64
C GLU A 65 -11.60 -3.66 -11.42
N LYS A 66 -11.58 -3.15 -10.18
CA LYS A 66 -10.86 -1.93 -9.87
C LYS A 66 -9.35 -2.14 -9.96
N SER A 67 -8.68 -1.08 -10.43
CA SER A 67 -7.22 -1.05 -10.52
C SER A 67 -6.67 -0.14 -9.42
N TRP A 68 -5.35 -0.14 -9.24
CA TRP A 68 -4.73 0.67 -8.18
C TRP A 68 -5.06 2.15 -8.34
N PHE A 69 -5.13 2.65 -9.56
CA PHE A 69 -5.40 4.08 -9.79
C PHE A 69 -6.83 4.49 -9.43
N ASP A 70 -7.72 3.53 -9.26
CA ASP A 70 -9.07 3.81 -8.78
C ASP A 70 -9.07 4.23 -7.32
N PHE A 71 -7.97 3.97 -6.61
CA PHE A 71 -7.83 4.29 -5.19
C PHE A 71 -7.03 5.56 -4.93
N THR A 72 -6.52 6.20 -5.97
CA THR A 72 -5.73 7.42 -5.83
C THR A 72 -6.54 8.55 -5.18
N LYS A 73 -7.79 8.73 -5.60
CA LYS A 73 -8.66 9.77 -5.04
C LYS A 73 -8.97 9.48 -3.59
N GLU A 74 -9.21 8.22 -3.24
CA GLU A 74 -9.48 7.80 -1.86
C GLU A 74 -8.27 8.08 -0.98
N ARG A 75 -7.07 7.75 -1.46
CA ARG A 75 -5.83 8.01 -0.73
C ARG A 75 -5.64 9.51 -0.47
N LYS A 76 -5.83 10.31 -1.49
CA LYS A 76 -5.64 11.77 -1.37
C LYS A 76 -6.60 12.35 -0.34
N ARG A 77 -7.86 11.93 -0.36
CA ARG A 77 -8.87 12.39 0.59
C ARG A 77 -8.51 11.97 2.00
N TYR A 78 -8.13 10.70 2.18
CA TYR A 78 -7.77 10.17 3.49
C TYR A 78 -6.58 10.93 4.07
N ARG A 79 -5.54 11.14 3.27
CA ARG A 79 -4.32 11.79 3.77
C ARG A 79 -4.54 13.29 4.01
N GLN A 80 -5.44 13.90 3.29
CA GLN A 80 -5.80 15.28 3.54
C GLN A 80 -6.51 15.43 4.89
N GLU A 81 -7.34 14.45 5.23
CA GLU A 81 -8.11 14.49 6.48
C GLU A 81 -7.28 14.03 7.68
N TYR A 82 -6.53 12.96 7.54
CA TYR A 82 -5.82 12.32 8.66
C TYR A 82 -4.31 12.51 8.63
N GLY A 83 -3.75 12.89 7.48
CA GLY A 83 -2.32 13.06 7.35
C GLY A 83 -1.56 11.74 7.39
N TYR A 84 -0.27 11.86 7.70
CA TYR A 84 0.63 10.73 7.84
C TYR A 84 1.11 10.62 9.29
N PRO A 85 1.65 9.46 9.72
CA PRO A 85 2.19 9.33 11.06
C PRO A 85 3.27 10.37 11.34
N MET A 86 3.33 10.86 12.57
CA MET A 86 4.34 11.86 12.95
C MET A 86 5.76 11.30 12.87
N ASP A 87 5.90 9.99 13.03
CA ASP A 87 7.20 9.33 12.97
C ASP A 87 7.50 8.73 11.59
N ARG A 88 6.75 9.17 10.57
CA ARG A 88 6.98 8.73 9.20
C ARG A 88 8.42 9.05 8.79
N PRO A 89 9.13 8.13 8.13
CA PRO A 89 10.48 8.42 7.65
C PRO A 89 10.49 9.66 6.77
N LYS A 90 11.55 10.45 6.89
CA LYS A 90 11.69 11.69 6.12
C LYS A 90 12.40 11.46 4.80
N LEU A 91 13.17 10.37 4.72
CA LEU A 91 13.89 10.02 3.49
C LEU A 91 12.91 9.40 2.50
N ALA A 92 12.98 9.84 1.25
CA ALA A 92 12.09 9.34 0.20
C ALA A 92 12.69 8.10 -0.45
N TRP A 93 11.81 7.25 -1.02
CA TRP A 93 12.22 6.02 -1.69
C TRP A 93 13.25 6.26 -2.79
N HIS A 94 13.10 7.37 -3.55
CA HIS A 94 14.03 7.66 -4.65
C HIS A 94 15.37 8.21 -4.16
N GLU A 95 15.44 8.65 -2.91
CA GLU A 95 16.69 9.15 -2.34
C GLU A 95 17.59 8.03 -1.83
N VAL A 96 17.01 6.86 -1.56
CA VAL A 96 17.76 5.70 -1.06
C VAL A 96 18.34 4.90 -2.20
N LYS A 97 17.76 5.00 -3.37
CA LYS A 97 18.14 4.20 -4.53
C LYS A 97 19.51 4.62 -5.05
N LYS A 98 20.34 3.62 -5.29
CA LYS A 98 21.66 3.81 -5.85
C LYS A 98 21.66 3.63 -7.34
#